data_f204012f96a83bca63a90357c2b98cec
#
_entry.id   f204012f96a83bca63a90357c2b98cec
#
_cell.length_a   1.000
_cell.length_b   1.000
_cell.length_c   1.000
_cell.angle_alpha   90.00
_cell.angle_beta   90.00
_cell.angle_gamma   90.00
#
_symmetry.space_group_name_H-M   'P 1'
#
loop_
_entity.id
_entity.type
_entity.pdbx_description
1 polymer ?
#
loop_
_entity_poly.entity_id
_entity_poly.type
_entity_poly.pdbx_seq_one_letter_code
_entity_poly.pdbx_strand_id
1 'polypeptide(L)'
;MNNFISVKDVTNIDTLVQKALSYKAAPFRDKNLGTNKRIGCLFLNPSMRTRLSTQIAAQNLGMEPIVFNVGNEGWMLEFEEEAIMSGSTVEHVKDAAPIFGKYFDILAIRTFPSLKNREDDYSELFIKQFIKYAGIPVVSLESATLHPLQSFTDIITISECLTNQPQPSTNKRPKIVLTWAPHVKPLPQCVANSFAQWINAWGKAEFVITHPEDYELDEEFTKGATITHNQEEALKDADFVYVKNWSTYNDYGKIYTNNPRWMLNNKRLELTNNAKVMHCLPVRRNVELSDEILDGPNSIVTQQAGNRVWAAQAVLSEILQRNS
;
A
#
# COMPACT_ATOMS: atom_id res chain seq x y z
N MET A 1 10.54 15.83 -0.04
CA MET A 1 10.30 14.55 0.68
C MET A 1 11.62 13.88 0.95
N ASN A 2 11.97 13.52 2.19
CA ASN A 2 13.24 12.82 2.49
C ASN A 2 13.07 11.30 2.38
N ASN A 3 12.02 10.78 3.00
CA ASN A 3 11.61 9.38 2.93
C ASN A 3 10.13 9.31 2.52
N PHE A 4 9.67 8.13 2.14
CA PHE A 4 8.26 7.86 1.92
C PHE A 4 7.89 6.52 2.55
N ILE A 5 7.43 6.56 3.79
CA ILE A 5 7.08 5.37 4.60
C ILE A 5 5.61 5.38 5.07
N SER A 6 4.98 6.55 5.07
CA SER A 6 3.58 6.71 5.46
C SER A 6 3.00 8.00 4.85
N VAL A 7 1.70 8.24 5.06
CA VAL A 7 1.06 9.51 4.68
C VAL A 7 1.65 10.71 5.44
N LYS A 8 2.26 10.49 6.60
CA LYS A 8 2.89 11.54 7.43
C LYS A 8 4.08 12.21 6.70
N ASP A 9 4.66 11.55 5.68
CA ASP A 9 5.73 12.10 4.86
C ASP A 9 5.23 13.03 3.73
N VAL A 10 3.91 13.10 3.55
CA VAL A 10 3.27 13.88 2.48
C VAL A 10 2.73 15.20 3.01
N THR A 11 3.24 16.30 2.51
CA THR A 11 2.82 17.64 2.93
C THR A 11 1.41 17.98 2.42
N ASN A 12 1.09 17.59 1.18
CA ASN A 12 -0.21 17.83 0.56
C ASN A 12 -0.56 16.67 -0.38
N ILE A 13 -1.59 15.91 -0.01
CA ILE A 13 -2.03 14.73 -0.77
C ILE A 13 -2.55 15.13 -2.15
N ASP A 14 -3.33 16.20 -2.26
CA ASP A 14 -3.92 16.61 -3.54
C ASP A 14 -2.85 17.04 -4.54
N THR A 15 -1.85 17.79 -4.09
CA THR A 15 -0.72 18.18 -4.93
C THR A 15 0.02 16.95 -5.45
N LEU A 16 0.24 15.96 -4.59
CA LEU A 16 0.90 14.72 -4.99
C LEU A 16 0.03 13.88 -5.96
N VAL A 17 -1.31 13.86 -5.77
CA VAL A 17 -2.26 13.25 -6.71
C VAL A 17 -2.20 13.92 -8.07
N GLN A 18 -2.25 15.26 -8.13
CA GLN A 18 -2.15 15.99 -9.40
C GLN A 18 -0.82 15.72 -10.09
N LYS A 19 0.26 15.60 -9.35
CA LYS A 19 1.57 15.22 -9.89
C LYS A 19 1.55 13.82 -10.51
N ALA A 20 0.95 12.84 -9.83
CA ALA A 20 0.80 11.48 -10.35
C ALA A 20 -0.04 11.45 -11.63
N LEU A 21 -1.18 12.15 -11.65
CA LEU A 21 -2.03 12.27 -12.83
C LEU A 21 -1.34 12.97 -14.00
N SER A 22 -0.50 13.96 -13.72
CA SER A 22 0.29 14.62 -14.76
C SER A 22 1.34 13.70 -15.38
N TYR A 23 1.93 12.78 -14.60
CA TYR A 23 2.79 11.73 -15.14
C TYR A 23 2.01 10.68 -15.94
N LYS A 24 0.79 10.36 -15.53
CA LYS A 24 -0.10 9.49 -16.31
C LYS A 24 -0.37 10.06 -17.71
N ALA A 25 -0.57 11.38 -17.80
CA ALA A 25 -0.78 12.09 -19.06
C ALA A 25 0.51 12.24 -19.91
N ALA A 26 1.66 12.41 -19.26
CA ALA A 26 2.96 12.60 -19.91
C ALA A 26 4.08 11.85 -19.16
N PRO A 27 4.21 10.53 -19.36
CA PRO A 27 5.08 9.66 -18.55
C PRO A 27 6.55 10.08 -18.52
N PHE A 28 7.07 10.60 -19.63
CA PHE A 28 8.50 10.90 -19.80
C PHE A 28 8.85 12.39 -19.71
N ARG A 29 7.92 13.25 -19.25
CA ARG A 29 8.14 14.71 -19.21
C ARG A 29 9.37 15.11 -18.39
N ASP A 30 9.69 14.35 -17.33
CA ASP A 30 10.81 14.60 -16.42
C ASP A 30 11.88 13.49 -16.52
N LYS A 31 12.06 12.91 -17.73
CA LYS A 31 12.97 11.78 -17.97
C LYS A 31 14.43 12.05 -17.60
N ASN A 32 14.83 13.30 -17.57
CA ASN A 32 16.21 13.68 -17.24
C ASN A 32 16.43 13.85 -15.72
N LEU A 33 15.38 13.86 -14.89
CA LEU A 33 15.46 14.10 -13.46
C LEU A 33 16.32 13.06 -12.73
N GLY A 34 16.27 11.81 -13.17
CA GLY A 34 17.01 10.68 -12.60
C GLY A 34 18.27 10.30 -13.40
N THR A 35 18.74 11.15 -14.32
CA THR A 35 19.93 10.85 -15.11
C THR A 35 21.15 10.63 -14.20
N ASN A 36 21.88 9.51 -14.41
CA ASN A 36 23.01 9.07 -13.60
C ASN A 36 22.66 8.74 -12.14
N LYS A 37 21.37 8.54 -11.82
CA LYS A 37 20.87 8.15 -10.52
C LYS A 37 20.44 6.67 -10.53
N ARG A 38 20.70 5.98 -9.42
CA ARG A 38 20.33 4.58 -9.22
C ARG A 38 19.36 4.43 -8.07
N ILE A 39 18.36 3.56 -8.27
CA ILE A 39 17.47 3.12 -7.20
C ILE A 39 17.68 1.64 -6.92
N GLY A 40 18.03 1.31 -5.67
CA GLY A 40 18.05 -0.06 -5.18
C GLY A 40 16.65 -0.50 -4.74
N CYS A 41 16.10 -1.52 -5.37
CA CYS A 41 14.81 -2.09 -4.99
C CYS A 41 15.03 -3.42 -4.26
N LEU A 42 15.03 -3.38 -2.93
CA LEU A 42 15.27 -4.54 -2.08
C LEU A 42 13.97 -5.26 -1.72
N PHE A 43 13.89 -6.52 -2.06
CA PHE A 43 12.74 -7.37 -1.77
C PHE A 43 13.12 -8.47 -0.77
N LEU A 44 12.61 -8.36 0.46
CA LEU A 44 12.70 -9.45 1.44
C LEU A 44 11.58 -10.48 1.20
N ASN A 45 10.53 -10.10 0.47
CA ASN A 45 9.41 -10.96 0.06
C ASN A 45 9.07 -10.75 -1.41
N PRO A 46 8.64 -11.81 -2.12
CA PRO A 46 8.31 -11.72 -3.54
C PRO A 46 7.14 -10.78 -3.81
N SER A 47 7.22 -10.04 -4.92
CA SER A 47 6.12 -9.23 -5.44
C SER A 47 6.26 -9.05 -6.95
N MET A 48 5.16 -9.22 -7.68
CA MET A 48 5.13 -8.97 -9.12
C MET A 48 4.85 -7.48 -9.40
N ARG A 49 3.69 -6.99 -8.97
CA ARG A 49 3.22 -5.64 -9.31
C ARG A 49 4.07 -4.53 -8.73
N THR A 50 4.44 -4.64 -7.46
CA THR A 50 5.33 -3.65 -6.81
C THR A 50 6.67 -3.57 -7.53
N ARG A 51 7.25 -4.74 -7.86
CA ARG A 51 8.52 -4.83 -8.59
C ARG A 51 8.44 -4.11 -9.93
N LEU A 52 7.47 -4.47 -10.77
CA LEU A 52 7.32 -3.92 -12.12
C LEU A 52 6.97 -2.43 -12.09
N SER A 53 5.99 -2.02 -11.29
CA SER A 53 5.55 -0.62 -11.24
C SER A 53 6.66 0.32 -10.76
N THR A 54 7.47 -0.09 -9.79
CA THR A 54 8.58 0.73 -9.28
C THR A 54 9.70 0.85 -10.30
N GLN A 55 10.06 -0.25 -10.98
CA GLN A 55 11.06 -0.21 -12.05
C GLN A 55 10.64 0.70 -13.21
N ILE A 56 9.41 0.55 -13.69
CA ILE A 56 8.86 1.38 -14.77
C ILE A 56 8.85 2.86 -14.36
N ALA A 57 8.40 3.17 -13.14
CA ALA A 57 8.38 4.53 -12.62
C ALA A 57 9.80 5.15 -12.58
N ALA A 58 10.78 4.40 -12.12
CA ALA A 58 12.18 4.85 -12.08
C ALA A 58 12.73 5.09 -13.49
N GLN A 59 12.49 4.16 -14.41
CA GLN A 59 12.92 4.29 -15.82
C GLN A 59 12.27 5.48 -16.53
N ASN A 60 11.00 5.77 -16.24
CA ASN A 60 10.31 6.94 -16.78
C ASN A 60 10.97 8.27 -16.34
N LEU A 61 11.60 8.29 -15.18
CA LEU A 61 12.37 9.44 -14.68
C LEU A 61 13.84 9.42 -15.10
N GLY A 62 14.29 8.39 -15.83
CA GLY A 62 15.68 8.23 -16.28
C GLY A 62 16.63 7.64 -15.25
N MET A 63 16.11 7.08 -14.15
CA MET A 63 16.91 6.32 -13.18
C MET A 63 17.22 4.92 -13.69
N GLU A 64 18.32 4.36 -13.19
CA GLU A 64 18.66 2.94 -13.32
C GLU A 64 18.11 2.15 -12.11
N PRO A 65 17.05 1.32 -12.28
CA PRO A 65 16.54 0.46 -11.21
C PRO A 65 17.34 -0.84 -11.13
N ILE A 66 17.90 -1.15 -9.98
CA ILE A 66 18.53 -2.42 -9.66
C ILE A 66 17.65 -3.14 -8.64
N VAL A 67 17.16 -4.31 -9.02
CA VAL A 67 16.23 -5.10 -8.20
C VAL A 67 16.93 -6.32 -7.65
N PHE A 68 16.81 -6.49 -6.33
CA PHE A 68 17.51 -7.51 -5.59
C PHE A 68 16.58 -8.24 -4.60
N ASN A 69 16.54 -9.57 -4.65
CA ASN A 69 15.80 -10.40 -3.69
C ASN A 69 16.76 -10.88 -2.61
N VAL A 70 16.75 -10.21 -1.47
CA VAL A 70 17.75 -10.39 -0.39
C VAL A 70 17.93 -11.87 0.02
N GLY A 71 16.83 -12.60 0.22
CA GLY A 71 16.89 -13.98 0.69
C GLY A 71 17.33 -15.03 -0.36
N ASN A 72 17.31 -14.70 -1.67
CA ASN A 72 17.56 -15.64 -2.75
C ASN A 72 18.81 -15.28 -3.58
N GLU A 73 19.16 -14.01 -3.69
CA GLU A 73 20.24 -13.48 -4.52
C GLU A 73 21.43 -13.00 -3.68
N GLY A 74 21.27 -12.99 -2.36
CA GLY A 74 22.29 -12.63 -1.39
C GLY A 74 22.22 -13.51 -0.17
N TRP A 75 22.59 -12.98 0.94
CA TRP A 75 22.56 -13.65 2.25
C TRP A 75 21.56 -12.97 3.19
N MET A 76 21.23 -13.67 4.27
CA MET A 76 20.32 -13.15 5.29
C MET A 76 21.00 -12.08 6.14
N LEU A 77 20.31 -10.95 6.30
CA LEU A 77 20.75 -9.86 7.14
C LEU A 77 20.30 -10.07 8.60
N GLU A 78 21.13 -9.62 9.52
CA GLU A 78 20.83 -9.50 10.93
C GLU A 78 20.32 -8.09 11.24
N PHE A 79 19.26 -8.00 12.05
CA PHE A 79 18.63 -6.73 12.39
C PHE A 79 18.63 -6.45 13.89
N GLU A 80 18.86 -7.44 14.73
CA GLU A 80 18.84 -7.23 16.17
C GLU A 80 20.09 -6.50 16.65
N GLU A 81 19.89 -5.45 17.43
CA GLU A 81 21.01 -4.72 18.03
C GLU A 81 21.74 -5.64 19.03
N GLU A 82 23.08 -5.58 19.03
CA GLU A 82 23.95 -6.40 19.91
C GLU A 82 23.87 -7.91 19.64
N ALA A 83 23.33 -8.34 18.49
CA ALA A 83 23.27 -9.75 18.12
C ALA A 83 24.69 -10.39 18.11
N ILE A 84 24.79 -11.56 18.72
CA ILE A 84 25.96 -12.43 18.55
C ILE A 84 25.73 -13.27 17.28
N MET A 85 26.36 -12.88 16.18
CA MET A 85 26.12 -13.45 14.85
C MET A 85 26.75 -14.86 14.69
N SER A 86 26.36 -15.79 15.57
CA SER A 86 26.77 -17.20 15.53
C SER A 86 25.74 -18.12 14.83
N GLY A 87 24.66 -17.54 14.31
CA GLY A 87 23.53 -18.23 13.66
C GLY A 87 23.64 -18.25 12.14
N SER A 88 22.49 -18.18 11.46
CA SER A 88 22.35 -18.26 10.00
C SER A 88 22.45 -16.92 9.28
N THR A 89 22.37 -15.81 9.98
CA THR A 89 22.56 -14.46 9.43
C THR A 89 24.04 -14.20 9.16
N VAL A 90 24.36 -13.58 8.02
CA VAL A 90 25.74 -13.45 7.53
C VAL A 90 26.30 -12.05 7.70
N GLU A 91 25.46 -11.02 7.58
CA GLU A 91 25.85 -9.63 7.66
C GLU A 91 24.84 -8.83 8.47
N HIS A 92 25.33 -7.90 9.29
CA HIS A 92 24.44 -7.03 10.06
C HIS A 92 23.98 -5.85 9.22
N VAL A 93 22.73 -5.40 9.39
CA VAL A 93 22.19 -4.24 8.66
C VAL A 93 22.99 -2.96 8.90
N LYS A 94 23.66 -2.82 10.05
CA LYS A 94 24.58 -1.70 10.35
C LYS A 94 25.77 -1.62 9.40
N ASP A 95 26.16 -2.75 8.81
CA ASP A 95 27.24 -2.82 7.84
C ASP A 95 26.72 -2.76 6.41
N ALA A 96 25.64 -3.50 6.11
CA ALA A 96 25.06 -3.57 4.77
C ALA A 96 24.41 -2.23 4.33
N ALA A 97 23.59 -1.59 5.19
CA ALA A 97 22.82 -0.41 4.80
C ALA A 97 23.69 0.79 4.39
N PRO A 98 24.79 1.14 5.07
CA PRO A 98 25.71 2.18 4.60
C PRO A 98 26.35 1.88 3.24
N ILE A 99 26.61 0.60 2.94
CA ILE A 99 27.13 0.19 1.63
C ILE A 99 26.09 0.39 0.53
N PHE A 100 24.84 0.04 0.78
CA PHE A 100 23.76 0.37 -0.15
C PHE A 100 23.66 1.89 -0.41
N GLY A 101 23.88 2.71 0.62
CA GLY A 101 23.97 4.18 0.49
C GLY A 101 25.14 4.68 -0.35
N LYS A 102 26.16 3.83 -0.64
CA LYS A 102 27.25 4.16 -1.58
C LYS A 102 26.94 3.74 -3.01
N TYR A 103 26.03 2.78 -3.19
CA TYR A 103 25.70 2.24 -4.51
C TYR A 103 24.47 2.91 -5.11
N PHE A 104 23.54 3.41 -4.29
CA PHE A 104 22.25 3.92 -4.70
C PHE A 104 22.02 5.37 -4.25
N ASP A 105 21.19 6.09 -4.97
CA ASP A 105 20.70 7.43 -4.60
C ASP A 105 19.37 7.35 -3.82
N ILE A 106 18.59 6.30 -4.04
CA ILE A 106 17.34 6.01 -3.35
C ILE A 106 17.29 4.50 -3.05
N LEU A 107 16.77 4.14 -1.89
CA LEU A 107 16.53 2.76 -1.50
C LEU A 107 15.03 2.50 -1.37
N ALA A 108 14.49 1.61 -2.17
CA ALA A 108 13.11 1.18 -2.12
C ALA A 108 13.01 -0.23 -1.53
N ILE A 109 12.32 -0.39 -0.39
CA ILE A 109 12.40 -1.62 0.41
C ILE A 109 11.00 -2.20 0.59
N ARG A 110 10.90 -3.50 0.34
CA ARG A 110 9.74 -4.31 0.68
C ARG A 110 10.10 -5.29 1.80
N THR A 111 9.48 -5.10 2.94
CA THR A 111 9.48 -6.06 4.05
C THR A 111 8.11 -6.72 4.17
N PHE A 112 7.93 -7.61 5.12
CA PHE A 112 6.65 -8.29 5.34
C PHE A 112 6.59 -8.80 6.78
N PRO A 113 5.45 -8.75 7.46
CA PRO A 113 5.35 -9.23 8.83
C PRO A 113 5.50 -10.75 8.92
N SER A 114 5.98 -11.21 10.04
CA SER A 114 6.06 -12.63 10.38
C SER A 114 4.69 -13.24 10.67
N LEU A 115 3.74 -12.43 11.13
CA LEU A 115 2.43 -12.78 11.69
C LEU A 115 2.53 -13.71 12.91
N LYS A 116 3.65 -13.68 13.63
CA LYS A 116 3.89 -14.50 14.83
C LYS A 116 3.90 -13.67 16.11
N ASN A 117 4.57 -12.54 16.09
CA ASN A 117 4.67 -11.62 17.19
C ASN A 117 4.26 -10.22 16.72
N ARG A 118 3.21 -9.67 17.31
CA ARG A 118 2.69 -8.35 16.97
C ARG A 118 3.68 -7.24 17.33
N GLU A 119 4.29 -7.30 18.49
CA GLU A 119 5.23 -6.27 18.95
C GLU A 119 6.43 -6.16 18.00
N ASP A 120 6.99 -7.29 17.59
CA ASP A 120 8.10 -7.31 16.66
C ASP A 120 7.70 -6.73 15.30
N ASP A 121 6.59 -7.20 14.72
CA ASP A 121 6.10 -6.75 13.43
C ASP A 121 5.71 -5.25 13.45
N TYR A 122 5.01 -4.79 14.52
CA TYR A 122 4.59 -3.39 14.68
C TYR A 122 5.74 -2.47 15.11
N SER A 123 6.86 -3.02 15.57
CA SER A 123 8.07 -2.24 15.79
C SER A 123 8.63 -1.61 14.51
N GLU A 124 8.30 -2.19 13.34
CA GLU A 124 8.82 -1.81 12.02
C GLU A 124 10.36 -1.79 11.98
N LEU A 125 11.00 -2.71 12.72
CA LEU A 125 12.44 -2.75 12.93
C LEU A 125 13.22 -2.70 11.62
N PHE A 126 12.82 -3.51 10.63
CA PHE A 126 13.51 -3.62 9.35
C PHE A 126 13.61 -2.27 8.62
N ILE A 127 12.47 -1.61 8.37
CA ILE A 127 12.46 -0.36 7.63
C ILE A 127 13.14 0.78 8.42
N LYS A 128 12.95 0.81 9.75
CA LYS A 128 13.57 1.81 10.63
C LYS A 128 15.08 1.72 10.63
N GLN A 129 15.65 0.51 10.63
CA GLN A 129 17.11 0.35 10.61
C GLN A 129 17.72 0.75 9.26
N PHE A 130 17.06 0.45 8.14
CA PHE A 130 17.51 0.97 6.86
C PHE A 130 17.49 2.50 6.81
N ILE A 131 16.42 3.14 7.32
CA ILE A 131 16.34 4.61 7.42
C ILE A 131 17.47 5.16 8.29
N LYS A 132 17.79 4.48 9.39
CA LYS A 132 18.83 4.91 10.35
C LYS A 132 20.24 4.82 9.76
N TYR A 133 20.54 3.79 8.97
CA TYR A 133 21.90 3.47 8.59
C TYR A 133 22.25 3.72 7.11
N ALA A 134 21.29 3.75 6.19
CA ALA A 134 21.58 3.87 4.75
C ALA A 134 22.12 5.25 4.35
N GLY A 135 21.76 6.32 5.07
CA GLY A 135 22.21 7.68 4.76
C GLY A 135 21.67 8.28 3.45
N ILE A 136 20.71 7.62 2.82
CA ILE A 136 20.01 8.03 1.61
C ILE A 136 18.51 7.90 1.79
N PRO A 137 17.68 8.56 0.95
CA PRO A 137 16.22 8.43 1.02
C PRO A 137 15.73 6.99 0.93
N VAL A 138 14.75 6.65 1.76
CA VAL A 138 14.10 5.33 1.79
C VAL A 138 12.64 5.44 1.39
N VAL A 139 12.20 4.57 0.48
CA VAL A 139 10.81 4.41 0.07
C VAL A 139 10.31 3.05 0.53
N SER A 140 9.26 3.03 1.35
CA SER A 140 8.58 1.78 1.71
C SER A 140 7.73 1.30 0.53
N LEU A 141 8.09 0.16 -0.02
CA LEU A 141 7.29 -0.54 -1.02
C LEU A 141 6.13 -1.33 -0.37
N GLU A 142 6.35 -1.81 0.82
CA GLU A 142 5.43 -2.43 1.79
C GLU A 142 6.23 -2.74 3.05
N SER A 143 5.62 -2.56 4.21
CA SER A 143 6.22 -2.92 5.50
C SER A 143 5.29 -3.81 6.30
N ALA A 144 5.63 -4.09 7.55
CA ALA A 144 4.81 -4.95 8.39
C ALA A 144 3.42 -4.34 8.66
N THR A 145 3.34 -3.02 8.85
CA THR A 145 2.11 -2.33 9.23
C THR A 145 1.50 -1.46 8.13
N LEU A 146 2.28 -1.06 7.10
CA LEU A 146 1.84 -0.12 6.08
C LEU A 146 2.21 -0.53 4.64
N HIS A 147 1.42 -0.08 3.68
CA HIS A 147 1.71 -0.16 2.25
C HIS A 147 1.45 1.20 1.57
N PRO A 148 2.29 2.22 1.84
CA PRO A 148 1.98 3.61 1.51
C PRO A 148 1.81 3.87 0.01
N LEU A 149 2.64 3.25 -0.86
CA LEU A 149 2.48 3.38 -2.31
C LEU A 149 1.16 2.79 -2.83
N GLN A 150 0.66 1.71 -2.19
CA GLN A 150 -0.65 1.17 -2.54
C GLN A 150 -1.75 2.16 -2.18
N SER A 151 -1.75 2.66 -0.95
CA SER A 151 -2.80 3.56 -0.49
C SER A 151 -2.77 4.91 -1.22
N PHE A 152 -1.60 5.40 -1.57
CA PHE A 152 -1.50 6.56 -2.47
C PHE A 152 -2.09 6.26 -3.86
N THR A 153 -1.82 5.08 -4.41
CA THR A 153 -2.45 4.59 -5.64
C THR A 153 -3.97 4.57 -5.54
N ASP A 154 -4.49 4.16 -4.39
CA ASP A 154 -5.93 4.08 -4.14
C ASP A 154 -6.57 5.47 -4.15
N ILE A 155 -5.94 6.45 -3.50
CA ILE A 155 -6.38 7.86 -3.54
C ILE A 155 -6.33 8.43 -4.96
N ILE A 156 -5.28 8.16 -5.74
CA ILE A 156 -5.21 8.57 -7.16
C ILE A 156 -6.41 8.01 -7.93
N THR A 157 -6.71 6.73 -7.74
CA THR A 157 -7.79 6.03 -8.46
C THR A 157 -9.16 6.57 -8.08
N ILE A 158 -9.40 6.79 -6.80
CA ILE A 158 -10.65 7.41 -6.30
C ILE A 158 -10.79 8.83 -6.87
N SER A 159 -9.73 9.63 -6.80
CA SER A 159 -9.72 11.01 -7.31
C SER A 159 -9.99 11.08 -8.82
N GLU A 160 -9.43 10.17 -9.60
CA GLU A 160 -9.71 10.03 -11.03
C GLU A 160 -11.20 9.72 -11.31
N CYS A 161 -11.76 8.75 -10.57
CA CYS A 161 -13.16 8.40 -10.72
C CYS A 161 -14.09 9.56 -10.37
N LEU A 162 -13.78 10.30 -9.30
CA LEU A 162 -14.57 11.46 -8.89
C LEU A 162 -14.49 12.63 -9.89
N THR A 163 -13.32 12.83 -10.50
CA THR A 163 -13.15 13.90 -11.51
C THR A 163 -13.89 13.59 -12.81
N ASN A 164 -13.97 12.31 -13.17
CA ASN A 164 -14.62 11.86 -14.42
C ASN A 164 -16.14 11.66 -14.29
N GLN A 165 -16.70 11.80 -13.09
CA GLN A 165 -18.16 11.76 -12.89
C GLN A 165 -18.74 13.16 -13.02
N PRO A 166 -20.00 13.31 -13.52
CA PRO A 166 -20.73 14.56 -13.41
C PRO A 166 -20.76 14.97 -11.93
N GLN A 167 -20.30 16.19 -11.62
CA GLN A 167 -20.32 16.69 -10.26
C GLN A 167 -21.75 16.58 -9.71
N PRO A 168 -21.98 15.86 -8.61
CA PRO A 168 -23.29 15.83 -8.01
C PRO A 168 -23.68 17.26 -7.61
N SER A 169 -24.93 17.61 -7.84
CA SER A 169 -25.50 18.91 -7.47
C SER A 169 -25.50 19.18 -5.94
N THR A 170 -25.04 18.23 -5.17
CA THR A 170 -24.94 18.26 -3.71
C THR A 170 -23.47 18.18 -3.27
N ASN A 171 -23.09 19.04 -2.32
CA ASN A 171 -21.77 19.00 -1.66
C ASN A 171 -21.55 17.74 -0.78
N LYS A 172 -22.18 16.60 -1.13
CA LYS A 172 -22.05 15.36 -0.37
C LYS A 172 -20.65 14.76 -0.60
N ARG A 173 -19.98 14.45 0.50
CA ARG A 173 -18.71 13.69 0.44
C ARG A 173 -18.98 12.27 -0.06
N PRO A 174 -18.11 11.68 -0.89
CA PRO A 174 -18.25 10.28 -1.29
C PRO A 174 -18.15 9.37 -0.06
N LYS A 175 -18.98 8.34 -0.02
CA LYS A 175 -18.88 7.29 1.00
C LYS A 175 -17.94 6.19 0.51
N ILE A 176 -16.89 5.96 1.26
CA ILE A 176 -15.87 4.93 0.99
C ILE A 176 -15.97 3.87 2.08
N VAL A 177 -16.09 2.61 1.66
CA VAL A 177 -16.17 1.47 2.57
C VAL A 177 -14.95 0.57 2.38
N LEU A 178 -14.19 0.35 3.45
CA LEU A 178 -13.22 -0.74 3.54
C LEU A 178 -13.95 -1.95 4.15
N THR A 179 -14.12 -3.01 3.38
CA THR A 179 -14.76 -4.24 3.88
C THR A 179 -13.77 -5.39 3.96
N TRP A 180 -13.78 -6.07 5.10
CA TRP A 180 -13.11 -7.36 5.24
C TRP A 180 -13.75 -8.39 4.30
N ALA A 181 -12.94 -9.34 3.83
CA ALA A 181 -13.38 -10.49 3.04
C ALA A 181 -12.67 -11.76 3.47
N PRO A 182 -13.26 -12.96 3.28
CA PRO A 182 -12.65 -14.24 3.62
C PRO A 182 -11.37 -14.50 2.83
N HIS A 183 -10.45 -15.27 3.42
CA HIS A 183 -9.25 -15.73 2.71
C HIS A 183 -8.79 -17.09 3.27
N VAL A 184 -8.09 -17.88 2.46
CA VAL A 184 -7.65 -19.25 2.81
C VAL A 184 -6.47 -19.30 3.78
N LYS A 185 -5.81 -18.18 4.03
CA LYS A 185 -4.71 -18.05 4.99
C LYS A 185 -4.70 -16.65 5.59
N PRO A 186 -4.11 -16.46 6.78
CA PRO A 186 -3.99 -15.13 7.35
C PRO A 186 -3.15 -14.21 6.45
N LEU A 187 -3.62 -12.98 6.28
CA LEU A 187 -2.91 -11.92 5.56
C LEU A 187 -2.55 -10.78 6.53
N PRO A 188 -1.49 -10.02 6.22
CA PRO A 188 -1.11 -8.85 7.01
C PRO A 188 -2.20 -7.78 7.02
N GLN A 189 -2.17 -6.97 8.05
CA GLN A 189 -3.04 -5.79 8.22
C GLN A 189 -2.53 -4.57 7.44
N CYS A 190 -1.30 -4.61 6.93
CA CYS A 190 -0.60 -3.46 6.37
C CYS A 190 -1.35 -2.69 5.27
N VAL A 191 -2.07 -3.40 4.38
CA VAL A 191 -2.87 -2.74 3.33
C VAL A 191 -4.08 -2.05 3.94
N ALA A 192 -4.81 -2.72 4.83
CA ALA A 192 -6.00 -2.16 5.48
C ALA A 192 -5.65 -0.97 6.39
N ASN A 193 -4.61 -1.11 7.21
CA ASN A 193 -4.07 -0.03 8.05
C ASN A 193 -3.68 1.19 7.20
N SER A 194 -2.90 0.95 6.16
CA SER A 194 -2.41 2.01 5.30
C SER A 194 -3.55 2.71 4.56
N PHE A 195 -4.53 1.97 4.03
CA PHE A 195 -5.71 2.54 3.39
C PHE A 195 -6.51 3.41 4.36
N ALA A 196 -6.75 2.91 5.57
CA ALA A 196 -7.47 3.66 6.60
C ALA A 196 -6.74 4.96 6.96
N GLN A 197 -5.43 4.89 7.19
CA GLN A 197 -4.62 6.06 7.49
C GLN A 197 -4.66 7.12 6.37
N TRP A 198 -4.59 6.69 5.11
CA TRP A 198 -4.61 7.60 3.96
C TRP A 198 -5.98 8.25 3.72
N ILE A 199 -7.08 7.49 3.80
CA ILE A 199 -8.43 8.04 3.65
C ILE A 199 -8.72 9.06 4.75
N ASN A 200 -8.38 8.75 6.00
CA ASN A 200 -8.53 9.66 7.12
C ASN A 200 -7.70 10.96 6.94
N ALA A 201 -6.44 10.82 6.51
CA ALA A 201 -5.58 11.98 6.26
C ALA A 201 -6.06 12.82 5.07
N TRP A 202 -6.60 12.19 4.03
CA TRP A 202 -7.18 12.89 2.89
C TRP A 202 -8.42 13.70 3.26
N GLY A 203 -9.25 13.21 4.18
CA GLY A 203 -10.32 13.96 4.83
C GLY A 203 -11.51 14.37 3.93
N LYS A 204 -11.60 13.82 2.70
CA LYS A 204 -12.62 14.21 1.71
C LYS A 204 -13.76 13.22 1.57
N ALA A 205 -13.80 12.17 2.37
CA ALA A 205 -14.81 11.11 2.30
C ALA A 205 -15.53 10.92 3.64
N GLU A 206 -16.73 10.36 3.58
CA GLU A 206 -17.32 9.60 4.66
C GLU A 206 -16.66 8.21 4.64
N PHE A 207 -15.97 7.83 5.71
CA PHE A 207 -15.21 6.59 5.72
C PHE A 207 -15.75 5.58 6.72
N VAL A 208 -16.06 4.39 6.23
CA VAL A 208 -16.59 3.27 7.02
C VAL A 208 -15.67 2.06 6.86
N ILE A 209 -15.33 1.43 7.97
CA ILE A 209 -14.63 0.14 8.00
C ILE A 209 -15.60 -0.91 8.53
N THR A 210 -15.70 -2.05 7.82
CA THR A 210 -16.57 -3.15 8.25
C THR A 210 -15.83 -4.48 8.21
N HIS A 211 -15.97 -5.23 9.29
CA HIS A 211 -15.31 -6.52 9.50
C HIS A 211 -16.09 -7.38 10.50
N PRO A 212 -15.90 -8.72 10.55
CA PRO A 212 -16.41 -9.55 11.63
C PRO A 212 -15.84 -9.09 12.99
N GLU A 213 -16.51 -9.43 14.06
CA GLU A 213 -15.97 -9.29 15.41
C GLU A 213 -14.58 -9.95 15.48
N ASP A 214 -13.71 -9.44 16.33
CA ASP A 214 -12.29 -9.85 16.52
C ASP A 214 -11.32 -9.53 15.36
N TYR A 215 -11.78 -8.85 14.31
CA TYR A 215 -10.92 -8.41 13.20
C TYR A 215 -10.67 -6.89 13.22
N GLU A 216 -10.62 -6.30 14.39
CA GLU A 216 -10.27 -4.88 14.57
C GLU A 216 -8.87 -4.63 13.98
N LEU A 217 -8.68 -3.43 13.47
CA LEU A 217 -7.38 -2.87 13.16
C LEU A 217 -6.92 -1.99 14.32
N ASP A 218 -5.63 -1.69 14.39
CA ASP A 218 -5.11 -0.78 15.40
C ASP A 218 -5.76 0.61 15.30
N GLU A 219 -6.14 1.16 16.46
CA GLU A 219 -6.77 2.48 16.55
C GLU A 219 -5.90 3.61 15.98
N GLU A 220 -4.57 3.45 16.00
CA GLU A 220 -3.66 4.43 15.40
C GLU A 220 -4.01 4.70 13.93
N PHE A 221 -4.45 3.68 13.19
CA PHE A 221 -4.76 3.80 11.77
C PHE A 221 -6.23 4.11 11.49
N THR A 222 -7.12 3.69 12.38
CA THR A 222 -8.59 3.75 12.14
C THR A 222 -9.27 4.97 12.74
N LYS A 223 -8.58 5.73 13.57
CA LYS A 223 -9.10 6.94 14.21
C LYS A 223 -9.66 7.93 13.19
N GLY A 224 -10.97 8.17 13.25
CA GLY A 224 -11.71 9.03 12.29
C GLY A 224 -12.63 8.25 11.34
N ALA A 225 -12.51 6.92 11.26
CA ALA A 225 -13.46 6.08 10.54
C ALA A 225 -14.64 5.65 11.42
N THR A 226 -15.80 5.42 10.81
CA THR A 226 -16.91 4.70 11.44
C THR A 226 -16.66 3.21 11.31
N ILE A 227 -16.75 2.45 12.41
CA ILE A 227 -16.55 0.99 12.43
C ILE A 227 -17.89 0.31 12.67
N THR A 228 -18.21 -0.73 11.92
CA THR A 228 -19.40 -1.56 12.10
C THR A 228 -19.11 -3.02 11.76
N HIS A 229 -19.77 -3.94 12.47
CA HIS A 229 -19.72 -5.38 12.17
C HIS A 229 -20.88 -5.83 11.25
N ASN A 230 -21.66 -4.88 10.74
CA ASN A 230 -22.74 -5.12 9.79
C ASN A 230 -22.33 -4.66 8.40
N GLN A 231 -21.91 -5.62 7.54
CA GLN A 231 -21.45 -5.32 6.19
C GLN A 231 -22.55 -4.69 5.32
N GLU A 232 -23.80 -5.13 5.45
CA GLU A 232 -24.91 -4.61 4.63
C GLU A 232 -25.22 -3.15 4.99
N GLU A 233 -25.17 -2.80 6.28
CA GLU A 233 -25.29 -1.43 6.76
C GLU A 233 -24.16 -0.54 6.25
N ALA A 234 -22.93 -1.04 6.32
CA ALA A 234 -21.75 -0.33 5.83
C ALA A 234 -21.86 -0.04 4.32
N LEU A 235 -22.30 -1.01 3.53
CA LEU A 235 -22.39 -0.92 2.07
C LEU A 235 -23.51 0.02 1.58
N LYS A 236 -24.52 0.28 2.41
CA LYS A 236 -25.66 1.13 2.01
C LYS A 236 -25.18 2.51 1.54
N ASP A 237 -25.60 2.88 0.33
CA ASP A 237 -25.26 4.16 -0.33
C ASP A 237 -23.75 4.42 -0.50
N ALA A 238 -22.90 3.38 -0.47
CA ALA A 238 -21.47 3.51 -0.72
C ALA A 238 -21.20 3.89 -2.18
N ASP A 239 -20.21 4.79 -2.41
CA ASP A 239 -19.74 5.21 -3.74
C ASP A 239 -18.48 4.39 -4.15
N PHE A 240 -17.69 3.95 -3.18
CA PHE A 240 -16.51 3.09 -3.35
C PHE A 240 -16.49 1.97 -2.30
N VAL A 241 -16.17 0.77 -2.75
CA VAL A 241 -15.97 -0.39 -1.86
C VAL A 241 -14.59 -0.97 -2.09
N TYR A 242 -13.73 -0.89 -1.09
CA TYR A 242 -12.43 -1.53 -1.09
C TYR A 242 -12.54 -2.87 -0.33
N VAL A 243 -12.34 -3.96 -1.05
CA VAL A 243 -12.40 -5.30 -0.48
C VAL A 243 -11.00 -5.79 -0.13
N LYS A 244 -10.80 -6.26 1.11
CA LYS A 244 -9.50 -6.77 1.55
C LYS A 244 -9.63 -7.76 2.70
N ASN A 245 -8.83 -8.80 2.66
CA ASN A 245 -8.63 -9.65 3.84
C ASN A 245 -7.52 -9.11 4.73
N TRP A 246 -7.67 -9.30 6.03
CA TRP A 246 -6.62 -9.17 7.04
C TRP A 246 -6.87 -10.13 8.19
N SER A 247 -5.81 -10.51 8.90
CA SER A 247 -5.85 -11.37 10.09
C SER A 247 -6.18 -10.58 11.36
N THR A 248 -6.53 -11.29 12.43
CA THR A 248 -6.85 -10.71 13.74
C THR A 248 -5.68 -9.92 14.32
N TYR A 249 -5.99 -8.81 15.02
CA TYR A 249 -5.01 -7.94 15.68
C TYR A 249 -4.70 -8.38 17.11
N ASN A 250 -5.73 -8.72 17.92
CA ASN A 250 -5.56 -9.08 19.32
C ASN A 250 -4.93 -10.48 19.49
N ASP A 251 -5.49 -11.50 18.88
CA ASP A 251 -4.82 -12.81 18.71
C ASP A 251 -4.08 -12.81 17.36
N TYR A 252 -2.96 -12.14 17.34
CA TYR A 252 -2.28 -11.69 16.15
C TYR A 252 -2.01 -12.78 15.11
N GLY A 253 -2.38 -12.48 13.88
CA GLY A 253 -2.06 -13.34 12.74
C GLY A 253 -2.98 -14.56 12.60
N LYS A 254 -4.12 -14.63 13.31
CA LYS A 254 -5.06 -15.74 13.23
C LYS A 254 -6.19 -15.48 12.24
N ILE A 255 -6.89 -16.56 11.90
CA ILE A 255 -8.18 -16.53 11.21
C ILE A 255 -9.21 -17.22 12.09
N TYR A 256 -10.25 -16.49 12.49
CA TYR A 256 -11.37 -17.05 13.26
C TYR A 256 -12.54 -17.46 12.39
N THR A 257 -12.69 -16.82 11.23
CA THR A 257 -13.79 -17.13 10.32
C THR A 257 -13.37 -17.04 8.87
N ASN A 258 -13.91 -17.91 8.06
CA ASN A 258 -13.89 -17.87 6.59
C ASN A 258 -15.33 -17.80 6.06
N ASN A 259 -16.25 -17.19 6.82
CA ASN A 259 -17.66 -17.13 6.49
C ASN A 259 -17.88 -16.48 5.11
N PRO A 260 -18.41 -17.22 4.11
CA PRO A 260 -18.59 -16.71 2.75
C PRO A 260 -19.61 -15.57 2.66
N ARG A 261 -20.36 -15.32 3.74
CA ARG A 261 -21.26 -14.15 3.82
C ARG A 261 -20.51 -12.82 3.72
N TRP A 262 -19.19 -12.80 3.99
CA TRP A 262 -18.38 -11.59 3.85
C TRP A 262 -17.79 -11.40 2.45
N MET A 263 -17.97 -12.35 1.55
CA MET A 263 -17.60 -12.17 0.14
C MET A 263 -18.49 -11.09 -0.50
N LEU A 264 -17.91 -10.12 -1.18
CA LEU A 264 -18.66 -9.16 -1.96
C LEU A 264 -19.17 -9.81 -3.26
N ASN A 265 -20.48 -9.73 -3.51
CA ASN A 265 -21.18 -10.24 -4.68
C ASN A 265 -22.21 -9.22 -5.18
N ASN A 266 -22.87 -9.49 -6.32
CA ASN A 266 -23.85 -8.59 -6.93
C ASN A 266 -24.97 -8.20 -5.98
N LYS A 267 -25.53 -9.16 -5.22
CA LYS A 267 -26.60 -8.87 -4.25
C LYS A 267 -26.21 -7.82 -3.22
N ARG A 268 -24.95 -7.83 -2.78
CA ARG A 268 -24.41 -6.82 -1.86
C ARG A 268 -24.07 -5.53 -2.55
N LEU A 269 -23.59 -5.58 -3.79
CA LEU A 269 -23.32 -4.40 -4.58
C LEU A 269 -24.59 -3.58 -4.86
N GLU A 270 -25.75 -4.24 -4.99
CA GLU A 270 -27.06 -3.57 -5.16
C GLU A 270 -27.44 -2.66 -3.98
N LEU A 271 -26.88 -2.87 -2.80
CA LEU A 271 -27.11 -1.98 -1.64
C LEU A 271 -26.38 -0.64 -1.75
N THR A 272 -25.41 -0.55 -2.63
CA THR A 272 -24.54 0.62 -2.78
C THR A 272 -25.13 1.66 -3.75
N ASN A 273 -24.51 2.82 -3.81
CA ASN A 273 -24.79 3.82 -4.83
C ASN A 273 -24.04 3.50 -6.15
N ASN A 274 -24.27 2.31 -6.72
CA ASN A 274 -23.53 1.84 -7.89
C ASN A 274 -22.00 1.93 -7.69
N ALA A 275 -21.52 1.48 -6.54
CA ALA A 275 -20.16 1.70 -6.08
C ALA A 275 -19.12 1.15 -7.04
N LYS A 276 -17.99 1.85 -7.16
CA LYS A 276 -16.78 1.34 -7.78
C LYS A 276 -16.09 0.38 -6.81
N VAL A 277 -15.72 -0.81 -7.32
CA VAL A 277 -15.10 -1.87 -6.52
C VAL A 277 -13.60 -1.91 -6.74
N MET A 278 -12.87 -1.89 -5.63
CA MET A 278 -11.42 -1.83 -5.54
C MET A 278 -10.85 -3.06 -4.83
N HIS A 279 -9.66 -3.47 -5.24
CA HIS A 279 -8.85 -4.50 -4.58
C HIS A 279 -7.39 -4.36 -5.02
N CYS A 280 -6.44 -4.40 -4.09
CA CYS A 280 -5.01 -4.21 -4.41
C CYS A 280 -4.36 -5.34 -5.23
N LEU A 281 -5.08 -6.47 -5.40
CA LEU A 281 -4.56 -7.69 -6.04
C LEU A 281 -3.30 -8.27 -5.32
N PRO A 282 -3.06 -9.60 -5.37
CA PRO A 282 -3.90 -10.62 -5.99
C PRO A 282 -5.21 -10.81 -5.24
N VAL A 283 -6.26 -11.16 -5.95
CA VAL A 283 -7.58 -11.49 -5.40
C VAL A 283 -7.88 -12.98 -5.57
N ARG A 284 -8.54 -13.57 -4.59
CA ARG A 284 -9.08 -14.93 -4.73
C ARG A 284 -10.52 -14.84 -5.18
N ARG A 285 -10.72 -15.15 -6.46
CA ARG A 285 -12.04 -15.19 -7.10
C ARG A 285 -12.96 -16.16 -6.38
N ASN A 286 -14.20 -15.73 -6.17
CA ASN A 286 -15.25 -16.50 -5.49
C ASN A 286 -14.93 -16.88 -4.02
N VAL A 287 -13.97 -16.14 -3.43
CA VAL A 287 -13.64 -16.16 -1.99
C VAL A 287 -13.73 -14.76 -1.42
N GLU A 288 -12.94 -13.82 -1.94
CA GLU A 288 -12.95 -12.40 -1.53
C GLU A 288 -14.00 -11.60 -2.33
N LEU A 289 -14.02 -11.81 -3.64
CA LEU A 289 -14.90 -11.17 -4.62
C LEU A 289 -15.43 -12.21 -5.59
N SER A 290 -16.70 -12.10 -5.96
CA SER A 290 -17.27 -12.97 -7.00
C SER A 290 -16.72 -12.62 -8.39
N ASP A 291 -16.72 -13.57 -9.31
CA ASP A 291 -16.31 -13.37 -10.71
C ASP A 291 -17.14 -12.26 -11.37
N GLU A 292 -18.44 -12.24 -11.12
CA GLU A 292 -19.36 -11.26 -11.68
C GLU A 292 -18.98 -9.82 -11.32
N ILE A 293 -18.50 -9.61 -10.08
CA ILE A 293 -18.00 -8.29 -9.63
C ILE A 293 -16.69 -7.96 -10.32
N LEU A 294 -15.74 -8.91 -10.33
CA LEU A 294 -14.40 -8.67 -10.86
C LEU A 294 -14.40 -8.39 -12.36
N ASP A 295 -15.27 -9.06 -13.09
CA ASP A 295 -15.40 -8.93 -14.54
C ASP A 295 -16.48 -7.91 -14.94
N GLY A 296 -17.20 -7.37 -13.96
CA GLY A 296 -18.29 -6.41 -14.14
C GLY A 296 -17.83 -4.96 -14.32
N PRO A 297 -18.75 -4.06 -14.73
CA PRO A 297 -18.44 -2.66 -15.05
C PRO A 297 -18.10 -1.79 -13.82
N ASN A 298 -18.39 -2.30 -12.63
CA ASN A 298 -18.08 -1.61 -11.38
C ASN A 298 -16.65 -1.83 -10.91
N SER A 299 -15.98 -2.88 -11.41
CA SER A 299 -14.61 -3.20 -11.06
C SER A 299 -13.62 -2.20 -11.66
N ILE A 300 -12.84 -1.56 -10.79
CA ILE A 300 -11.74 -0.68 -11.21
C ILE A 300 -10.37 -1.21 -10.79
N VAL A 301 -10.28 -2.50 -10.49
CA VAL A 301 -9.05 -3.15 -9.98
C VAL A 301 -7.88 -3.05 -10.97
N THR A 302 -8.15 -3.11 -12.28
CA THR A 302 -7.12 -2.97 -13.32
C THR A 302 -6.63 -1.53 -13.44
N GLN A 303 -7.53 -0.55 -13.39
CA GLN A 303 -7.17 0.88 -13.35
C GLN A 303 -6.34 1.19 -12.09
N GLN A 304 -6.78 0.70 -10.94
CA GLN A 304 -6.08 0.82 -9.66
C GLN A 304 -4.66 0.21 -9.76
N ALA A 305 -4.53 -0.99 -10.29
CA ALA A 305 -3.22 -1.62 -10.48
C ALA A 305 -2.31 -0.83 -11.44
N GLY A 306 -2.85 -0.26 -12.51
CA GLY A 306 -2.12 0.59 -13.46
C GLY A 306 -1.61 1.89 -12.83
N ASN A 307 -2.39 2.49 -11.94
CA ASN A 307 -2.01 3.74 -11.26
C ASN A 307 -0.81 3.60 -10.31
N ARG A 308 -0.38 2.37 -9.98
CA ARG A 308 0.83 2.12 -9.17
C ARG A 308 2.10 2.70 -9.79
N VAL A 309 2.20 2.71 -11.11
CA VAL A 309 3.34 3.32 -11.83
C VAL A 309 3.41 4.81 -11.53
N TRP A 310 2.28 5.50 -11.64
CA TRP A 310 2.21 6.95 -11.48
C TRP A 310 2.38 7.37 -10.03
N ALA A 311 1.87 6.56 -9.08
CA ALA A 311 2.11 6.76 -7.66
C ALA A 311 3.61 6.69 -7.33
N ALA A 312 4.29 5.64 -7.77
CA ALA A 312 5.71 5.48 -7.55
C ALA A 312 6.51 6.59 -8.25
N GLN A 313 6.16 6.96 -9.48
CA GLN A 313 6.84 8.01 -10.23
C GLN A 313 6.71 9.37 -9.56
N ALA A 314 5.55 9.74 -9.05
CA ALA A 314 5.33 10.98 -8.33
C ALA A 314 6.18 11.05 -7.06
N VAL A 315 6.21 9.98 -6.26
CA VAL A 315 7.01 9.90 -5.05
C VAL A 315 8.51 10.00 -5.35
N LEU A 316 9.00 9.22 -6.32
CA LEU A 316 10.42 9.27 -6.69
C LEU A 316 10.82 10.66 -7.20
N SER A 317 9.96 11.31 -7.99
CA SER A 317 10.25 12.66 -8.47
C SER A 317 10.31 13.71 -7.35
N GLU A 318 9.44 13.61 -6.31
CA GLU A 318 9.50 14.49 -5.13
C GLU A 318 10.81 14.33 -4.35
N ILE A 319 11.30 13.09 -4.24
CA ILE A 319 12.57 12.82 -3.57
C ILE A 319 13.74 13.36 -4.38
N LEU A 320 13.76 13.14 -5.69
CA LEU A 320 14.82 13.59 -6.59
C LEU A 320 14.91 15.12 -6.64
N GLN A 321 13.78 15.83 -6.77
CA GLN A 321 13.72 17.30 -6.82
C GLN A 321 14.22 17.98 -5.56
N ARG A 322 14.12 17.32 -4.40
CA ARG A 322 14.63 17.88 -3.14
C ARG A 322 16.14 17.70 -2.97
N ASN A 323 16.70 16.68 -3.60
CA ASN A 323 18.10 16.31 -3.48
C ASN A 323 18.94 16.75 -4.72
N SER A 324 18.33 17.52 -5.62
CA SER A 324 18.96 18.22 -6.74
C SER A 324 19.29 19.64 -6.32
#